data_89db45640f2fdcdddae531548ef96c0a
#
_entry.id   89db45640f2fdcdddae531548ef96c0a
#
_cell.length_a   1.000
_cell.length_b   1.000
_cell.length_c   1.000
_cell.angle_alpha   90.00
_cell.angle_beta   90.00
_cell.angle_gamma   90.00
#
_symmetry.space_group_name_H-M   'P 1'
#
loop_
_entity.id
_entity.type
_entity.pdbx_description
1 polymer ?
#
loop_
_entity_poly.entity_id
_entity_poly.type
_entity_poly.pdbx_seq_one_letter_code
_entity_poly.pdbx_strand_id
1 'polypeptide(L)'
;MADLLALYDHDERFAATAPDLRREELPDLVRHVDLIGHTGTIIYSQLSTETADAAIKDQIAYFGSLGQDLEWKAYAHDTPADLIDRLISHGFSIDETETIMVVDLRYPPPIVQLATPSLVVKRLQRSDDLGDVASIRRRVDGEDRLDLVNRLAHEMTHDPDCISIYVAYVDETPAACGWIRFPGARAFASLWGGSTMPELRRRGLYTALLTARLREANDRGVRYVTVDARSTSRPILEKHGFQVLTHATACIWTR
;
A
#
# COMPACT_ATOMS: atom_id res chain seq x y z
N MET A 1 3.94 -0.19 -21.51
CA MET A 1 2.93 -0.10 -20.42
C MET A 1 2.19 -1.42 -20.24
N ALA A 2 1.65 -2.08 -21.28
CA ALA A 2 0.96 -3.37 -21.11
C ALA A 2 1.83 -4.44 -20.41
N ASP A 3 3.08 -4.63 -20.86
CA ASP A 3 4.01 -5.58 -20.25
C ASP A 3 4.33 -5.23 -18.79
N LEU A 4 4.35 -3.93 -18.43
CA LEU A 4 4.58 -3.51 -17.05
C LEU A 4 3.37 -3.75 -16.18
N LEU A 5 2.16 -3.56 -16.70
CA LEU A 5 0.92 -3.87 -15.99
C LEU A 5 0.81 -5.39 -15.73
N ALA A 6 1.12 -6.22 -16.72
CA ALA A 6 1.11 -7.67 -16.55
C ALA A 6 2.16 -8.14 -15.51
N LEU A 7 3.34 -7.52 -15.49
CA LEU A 7 4.36 -7.79 -14.47
C LEU A 7 3.89 -7.36 -13.07
N TYR A 8 3.24 -6.20 -12.96
CA TYR A 8 2.64 -5.72 -11.71
C TYR A 8 1.55 -6.68 -11.21
N ASP A 9 0.64 -7.11 -12.08
CA ASP A 9 -0.41 -8.05 -11.75
C ASP A 9 0.15 -9.38 -11.25
N HIS A 10 1.22 -9.86 -11.89
CA HIS A 10 1.87 -11.08 -11.43
C HIS A 10 2.56 -10.88 -10.09
N ASP A 11 3.44 -9.87 -9.95
CA ASP A 11 4.33 -9.73 -8.79
C ASP A 11 3.61 -9.14 -7.56
N GLU A 12 2.77 -8.10 -7.75
CA GLU A 12 2.18 -7.34 -6.66
C GLU A 12 0.75 -7.78 -6.31
N ARG A 13 0.14 -8.64 -7.13
CA ARG A 13 -1.20 -9.15 -6.91
C ARG A 13 -1.24 -10.68 -6.86
N PHE A 14 -1.00 -11.37 -7.99
CA PHE A 14 -1.13 -12.82 -8.07
C PHE A 14 -0.15 -13.55 -7.15
N ALA A 15 1.14 -13.20 -7.20
CA ALA A 15 2.19 -13.82 -6.37
C ALA A 15 2.45 -13.08 -5.04
N ALA A 16 1.67 -12.05 -4.71
CA ALA A 16 1.88 -11.26 -3.50
C ALA A 16 1.79 -12.10 -2.23
N THR A 17 2.70 -11.85 -1.28
CA THR A 17 2.75 -12.49 0.03
C THR A 17 3.19 -11.50 1.08
N ALA A 18 2.76 -11.70 2.33
CA ALA A 18 3.26 -10.97 3.50
C ALA A 18 3.33 -11.94 4.69
N PRO A 19 4.22 -11.69 5.68
CA PRO A 19 4.44 -12.62 6.81
C PRO A 19 3.20 -12.86 7.67
N ASP A 20 2.33 -11.86 7.77
CA ASP A 20 1.11 -11.86 8.57
C ASP A 20 -0.15 -12.27 7.80
N LEU A 21 0.02 -12.73 6.55
CA LEU A 21 -1.06 -13.13 5.67
C LEU A 21 -0.90 -14.59 5.21
N ARG A 22 -1.97 -15.36 5.26
CA ARG A 22 -2.01 -16.67 4.60
C ARG A 22 -2.57 -16.49 3.19
N ARG A 23 -1.70 -16.67 2.18
CA ARG A 23 -2.10 -16.63 0.78
C ARG A 23 -2.81 -17.93 0.40
N GLU A 24 -3.96 -17.81 -0.23
CA GLU A 24 -4.72 -18.93 -0.79
C GLU A 24 -5.04 -18.63 -2.27
N GLU A 25 -4.65 -19.55 -3.14
CA GLU A 25 -4.91 -19.47 -4.58
C GLU A 25 -6.10 -20.34 -4.95
N LEU A 26 -7.07 -19.73 -5.61
CA LEU A 26 -8.24 -20.38 -6.19
C LEU A 26 -8.16 -20.25 -7.73
N PRO A 27 -8.98 -20.98 -8.50
CA PRO A 27 -8.87 -20.95 -9.97
C PRO A 27 -8.91 -19.55 -10.58
N ASP A 28 -9.75 -18.66 -10.05
CA ASP A 28 -10.02 -17.36 -10.65
C ASP A 28 -9.70 -16.18 -9.73
N LEU A 29 -9.13 -16.40 -8.56
CA LEU A 29 -8.77 -15.34 -7.60
C LEU A 29 -7.68 -15.77 -6.61
N VAL A 30 -7.01 -14.78 -6.03
CA VAL A 30 -6.09 -14.94 -4.90
C VAL A 30 -6.61 -14.15 -3.72
N ARG A 31 -6.70 -14.82 -2.56
CA ARG A 31 -7.08 -14.19 -1.30
C ARG A 31 -5.99 -14.28 -0.24
N HIS A 32 -5.96 -13.28 0.59
CA HIS A 32 -5.13 -13.22 1.79
C HIS A 32 -6.02 -13.28 3.03
N VAL A 33 -5.79 -14.29 3.86
CA VAL A 33 -6.42 -14.41 5.18
C VAL A 33 -5.51 -13.72 6.17
N ASP A 34 -6.03 -12.76 6.90
CA ASP A 34 -5.26 -12.03 7.92
C ASP A 34 -5.05 -12.93 9.16
N LEU A 35 -3.80 -13.11 9.57
CA LEU A 35 -3.42 -13.98 10.69
C LEU A 35 -3.35 -13.26 12.03
N ILE A 36 -3.26 -11.92 12.02
CA ILE A 36 -3.09 -11.10 13.23
C ILE A 36 -4.14 -10.00 13.38
N GLY A 37 -4.91 -9.72 12.33
CA GLY A 37 -5.98 -8.72 12.29
C GLY A 37 -7.34 -9.35 12.00
N HIS A 38 -8.26 -8.53 11.50
CA HIS A 38 -9.67 -8.90 11.31
C HIS A 38 -10.19 -8.65 9.90
N THR A 39 -9.32 -8.40 8.92
CA THR A 39 -9.74 -8.09 7.55
C THR A 39 -8.97 -8.93 6.55
N GLY A 40 -9.68 -9.86 5.89
CA GLY A 40 -9.11 -10.57 4.76
C GLY A 40 -9.21 -9.75 3.47
N THR A 41 -8.43 -10.11 2.45
CA THR A 41 -8.37 -9.33 1.20
C THR A 41 -8.41 -10.24 -0.02
N ILE A 42 -9.24 -9.91 -1.02
CA ILE A 42 -9.08 -10.41 -2.39
C ILE A 42 -8.16 -9.44 -3.12
N ILE A 43 -6.93 -9.90 -3.39
CA ILE A 43 -5.88 -9.06 -4.00
C ILE A 43 -5.81 -9.22 -5.52
N TYR A 44 -6.27 -10.34 -6.04
CA TYR A 44 -6.32 -10.65 -7.47
C TYR A 44 -7.61 -11.38 -7.81
N SER A 45 -8.27 -10.98 -8.88
CA SER A 45 -9.43 -11.72 -9.43
C SER A 45 -9.49 -11.58 -10.94
N GLN A 46 -9.90 -12.68 -11.61
CA GLN A 46 -10.12 -12.75 -13.04
C GLN A 46 -11.34 -13.62 -13.30
N LEU A 47 -12.51 -13.06 -12.99
CA LEU A 47 -13.79 -13.77 -13.04
C LEU A 47 -14.47 -13.61 -14.40
N SER A 48 -15.38 -14.52 -14.74
CA SER A 48 -16.29 -14.31 -15.84
C SER A 48 -17.60 -13.66 -15.37
N THR A 49 -18.41 -13.16 -16.31
CA THR A 49 -19.74 -12.61 -16.02
C THR A 49 -20.63 -13.64 -15.35
N GLU A 50 -20.48 -14.92 -15.71
CA GLU A 50 -21.29 -16.03 -15.20
C GLU A 50 -20.86 -16.48 -13.79
N THR A 51 -19.57 -16.34 -13.47
CA THR A 51 -19.03 -16.87 -12.20
C THR A 51 -18.91 -15.82 -11.09
N ALA A 52 -18.92 -14.53 -11.42
CA ALA A 52 -18.61 -13.46 -10.49
C ALA A 52 -19.54 -13.43 -9.25
N ASP A 53 -20.86 -13.51 -9.43
CA ASP A 53 -21.80 -13.45 -8.30
C ASP A 53 -21.67 -14.64 -7.35
N ALA A 54 -21.39 -15.83 -7.88
CA ALA A 54 -21.14 -17.00 -7.07
C ALA A 54 -19.83 -16.86 -6.28
N ALA A 55 -18.75 -16.42 -6.95
CA ALA A 55 -17.47 -16.20 -6.31
C ALA A 55 -17.56 -15.15 -5.19
N ILE A 56 -18.26 -14.03 -5.42
CA ILE A 56 -18.47 -12.99 -4.39
C ILE A 56 -19.16 -13.57 -3.16
N LYS A 57 -20.26 -14.32 -3.34
CA LYS A 57 -20.99 -14.96 -2.24
C LYS A 57 -20.13 -15.94 -1.46
N ASP A 58 -19.34 -16.74 -2.17
CA ASP A 58 -18.44 -17.72 -1.56
C ASP A 58 -17.38 -17.05 -0.71
N GLN A 59 -16.81 -15.91 -1.17
CA GLN A 59 -15.84 -15.17 -0.39
C GLN A 59 -16.47 -14.50 0.85
N ILE A 60 -17.67 -13.93 0.73
CA ILE A 60 -18.43 -13.38 1.87
C ILE A 60 -18.66 -14.48 2.91
N ALA A 61 -19.14 -15.64 2.50
CA ALA A 61 -19.40 -16.77 3.40
C ALA A 61 -18.09 -17.26 4.07
N TYR A 62 -17.00 -17.35 3.30
CA TYR A 62 -15.71 -17.79 3.79
C TYR A 62 -15.16 -16.85 4.88
N PHE A 63 -15.00 -15.55 4.60
CA PHE A 63 -14.47 -14.60 5.55
C PHE A 63 -15.41 -14.36 6.74
N GLY A 64 -16.73 -14.39 6.51
CA GLY A 64 -17.72 -14.37 7.58
C GLY A 64 -17.57 -15.58 8.54
N SER A 65 -17.26 -16.78 8.02
CA SER A 65 -17.00 -17.97 8.86
C SER A 65 -15.73 -17.86 9.70
N LEU A 66 -14.75 -17.09 9.23
CA LEU A 66 -13.50 -16.78 9.96
C LEU A 66 -13.66 -15.63 10.96
N GLY A 67 -14.81 -14.94 10.96
CA GLY A 67 -15.01 -13.75 11.75
C GLY A 67 -14.19 -12.56 11.26
N GLN A 68 -13.88 -12.49 9.97
CA GLN A 68 -13.14 -11.40 9.33
C GLN A 68 -14.05 -10.56 8.43
N ASP A 69 -13.82 -9.26 8.40
CA ASP A 69 -14.29 -8.39 7.34
C ASP A 69 -13.56 -8.72 6.04
N LEU A 70 -14.07 -8.28 4.90
CA LEU A 70 -13.50 -8.56 3.60
C LEU A 70 -13.26 -7.27 2.81
N GLU A 71 -12.02 -7.03 2.42
CA GLU A 71 -11.68 -6.07 1.39
C GLU A 71 -11.52 -6.77 0.03
N TRP A 72 -12.26 -6.31 -0.98
CA TRP A 72 -11.99 -6.67 -2.37
C TRP A 72 -11.34 -5.50 -3.07
N LYS A 73 -10.06 -5.61 -3.39
CA LYS A 73 -9.35 -4.59 -4.13
C LYS A 73 -9.59 -4.80 -5.63
N ALA A 74 -10.59 -4.10 -6.16
CA ALA A 74 -10.99 -4.19 -7.57
C ALA A 74 -10.16 -3.22 -8.42
N TYR A 75 -9.52 -3.73 -9.47
CA TYR A 75 -8.71 -2.93 -10.38
C TYR A 75 -9.48 -2.61 -11.66
N ALA A 76 -9.18 -1.48 -12.30
CA ALA A 76 -9.91 -1.00 -13.48
C ALA A 76 -9.84 -1.94 -14.69
N HIS A 77 -8.90 -2.89 -14.69
CA HIS A 77 -8.74 -3.90 -15.74
C HIS A 77 -9.16 -5.31 -15.30
N ASP A 78 -9.71 -5.45 -14.08
CA ASP A 78 -10.28 -6.72 -13.63
C ASP A 78 -11.56 -7.05 -14.42
N THR A 79 -11.87 -8.34 -14.50
CA THR A 79 -13.08 -8.82 -15.13
C THR A 79 -14.03 -9.46 -14.11
N PRO A 80 -15.34 -9.38 -14.36
CA PRO A 80 -16.04 -8.68 -15.44
C PRO A 80 -15.99 -7.14 -15.25
N ALA A 81 -16.23 -6.37 -16.31
CA ALA A 81 -16.15 -4.90 -16.27
C ALA A 81 -17.12 -4.23 -15.27
N ASP A 82 -18.19 -4.93 -14.89
CA ASP A 82 -19.19 -4.54 -13.90
C ASP A 82 -18.90 -5.10 -12.49
N LEU A 83 -17.66 -5.57 -12.21
CA LEU A 83 -17.30 -6.19 -10.94
C LEU A 83 -17.65 -5.31 -9.73
N ILE A 84 -17.35 -4.01 -9.78
CA ILE A 84 -17.65 -3.07 -8.69
C ILE A 84 -19.15 -2.98 -8.44
N ASP A 85 -19.97 -2.88 -9.48
CA ASP A 85 -21.44 -2.82 -9.34
C ASP A 85 -22.00 -4.10 -8.72
N ARG A 86 -21.43 -5.25 -9.05
CA ARG A 86 -21.78 -6.54 -8.43
C ARG A 86 -21.38 -6.56 -6.96
N LEU A 87 -20.17 -6.13 -6.61
CA LEU A 87 -19.74 -6.04 -5.21
C LEU A 87 -20.70 -5.16 -4.39
N ILE A 88 -21.09 -3.98 -4.92
CA ILE A 88 -22.10 -3.12 -4.30
C ILE A 88 -23.42 -3.88 -4.09
N SER A 89 -23.91 -4.60 -5.10
CA SER A 89 -25.17 -5.34 -5.01
C SER A 89 -25.12 -6.47 -3.98
N HIS A 90 -23.93 -6.94 -3.62
CA HIS A 90 -23.67 -7.91 -2.55
C HIS A 90 -23.33 -7.28 -1.20
N GLY A 91 -23.53 -5.96 -1.05
CA GLY A 91 -23.44 -5.26 0.25
C GLY A 91 -22.06 -4.70 0.56
N PHE A 92 -21.15 -4.60 -0.42
CA PHE A 92 -19.89 -3.90 -0.23
C PHE A 92 -20.10 -2.37 -0.28
N SER A 93 -19.44 -1.67 0.62
CA SER A 93 -19.23 -0.22 0.54
C SER A 93 -17.96 0.08 -0.25
N ILE A 94 -17.88 1.26 -0.86
CA ILE A 94 -16.74 1.65 -1.72
C ILE A 94 -15.96 2.77 -1.04
N ASP A 95 -14.64 2.64 -1.00
CA ASP A 95 -13.71 3.72 -0.62
C ASP A 95 -13.28 4.53 -1.85
N GLU A 96 -12.48 5.59 -1.63
CA GLU A 96 -11.90 6.43 -2.69
C GLU A 96 -11.10 5.56 -3.67
N THR A 97 -11.35 5.74 -4.98
CA THR A 97 -10.53 5.09 -6.00
C THR A 97 -9.12 5.68 -5.98
N GLU A 98 -8.14 4.82 -5.80
CA GLU A 98 -6.72 5.16 -5.79
C GLU A 98 -6.13 5.00 -7.20
N THR A 99 -5.13 5.83 -7.49
CA THR A 99 -4.35 5.70 -8.71
C THR A 99 -3.08 4.92 -8.41
N ILE A 100 -2.94 3.74 -8.99
CA ILE A 100 -1.69 2.97 -8.92
C ILE A 100 -0.67 3.64 -9.81
N MET A 101 0.39 4.14 -9.20
CA MET A 101 1.46 4.84 -9.90
C MET A 101 2.77 4.10 -9.76
N VAL A 102 3.66 4.25 -10.75
CA VAL A 102 4.95 3.57 -10.82
C VAL A 102 6.05 4.51 -11.29
N VAL A 103 7.26 4.32 -10.76
CA VAL A 103 8.49 4.94 -11.28
C VAL A 103 9.52 3.85 -11.59
N ASP A 104 10.22 3.96 -12.74
CA ASP A 104 11.31 3.06 -13.15
C ASP A 104 12.66 3.66 -12.69
N LEU A 105 13.30 3.04 -11.71
CA LEU A 105 14.56 3.50 -11.13
C LEU A 105 15.78 3.25 -12.01
N ARG A 106 15.64 2.59 -13.17
CA ARG A 106 16.72 2.65 -14.19
C ARG A 106 16.93 4.07 -14.71
N TYR A 107 15.91 4.90 -14.59
CA TYR A 107 15.92 6.33 -14.91
C TYR A 107 15.48 7.11 -13.67
N PRO A 108 16.30 7.15 -12.61
CA PRO A 108 15.87 7.67 -11.33
C PRO A 108 15.52 9.16 -11.45
N PRO A 109 14.41 9.57 -10.87
CA PRO A 109 14.01 10.98 -10.90
C PRO A 109 15.04 11.86 -10.19
N PRO A 110 15.19 13.15 -10.59
CA PRO A 110 16.19 14.05 -10.01
C PRO A 110 16.16 14.13 -8.48
N ILE A 111 15.00 13.96 -7.86
CA ILE A 111 14.79 13.94 -6.41
C ILE A 111 15.69 12.92 -5.70
N VAL A 112 16.05 11.81 -6.34
CA VAL A 112 16.94 10.77 -5.78
C VAL A 112 18.37 11.31 -5.59
N GLN A 113 18.80 12.23 -6.45
CA GLN A 113 20.16 12.79 -6.47
C GLN A 113 20.29 14.10 -5.69
N LEU A 114 19.18 14.82 -5.48
CA LEU A 114 19.19 16.13 -4.81
C LEU A 114 19.49 15.97 -3.31
N ALA A 115 20.40 16.80 -2.79
CA ALA A 115 20.59 16.93 -1.34
C ALA A 115 19.25 17.33 -0.70
N THR A 116 18.86 16.65 0.36
CA THR A 116 17.63 16.99 1.10
C THR A 116 17.91 18.27 1.91
N PRO A 117 17.28 19.41 1.62
CA PRO A 117 17.59 20.62 2.38
C PRO A 117 17.08 20.45 3.81
N SER A 118 17.91 20.77 4.79
CA SER A 118 17.60 21.07 6.21
C SER A 118 16.52 20.27 6.98
N LEU A 119 15.79 19.38 6.33
CA LEU A 119 14.80 18.53 6.99
C LEU A 119 15.44 17.23 7.48
N VAL A 120 15.29 16.94 8.76
CA VAL A 120 15.77 15.71 9.36
C VAL A 120 14.81 14.57 9.05
N VAL A 121 15.28 13.60 8.27
CA VAL A 121 14.54 12.35 8.00
C VAL A 121 15.36 11.20 8.59
N LYS A 122 14.72 10.40 9.45
CA LYS A 122 15.35 9.22 10.07
C LYS A 122 14.62 7.95 9.66
N ARG A 123 15.38 6.90 9.34
CA ARG A 123 14.88 5.53 9.27
C ARG A 123 14.82 4.99 10.71
N LEU A 124 13.67 4.48 11.10
CA LEU A 124 13.52 3.81 12.40
C LEU A 124 14.28 2.49 12.41
N GLN A 125 14.99 2.23 13.51
CA GLN A 125 15.82 1.03 13.65
C GLN A 125 15.16 -0.03 14.53
N ARG A 126 14.24 0.37 15.39
CA ARG A 126 13.61 -0.47 16.41
C ARG A 126 12.11 -0.29 16.42
N SER A 127 11.38 -1.35 16.72
CA SER A 127 9.92 -1.28 16.89
C SER A 127 9.50 -0.34 18.03
N ASP A 128 10.34 -0.18 19.05
CA ASP A 128 10.11 0.77 20.16
C ASP A 128 10.02 2.24 19.69
N ASP A 129 10.61 2.57 18.54
CA ASP A 129 10.60 3.91 17.96
C ASP A 129 9.28 4.24 17.24
N LEU A 130 8.35 3.28 17.11
CA LEU A 130 7.06 3.47 16.43
C LEU A 130 6.10 4.42 17.13
N GLY A 131 6.42 4.86 18.36
CA GLY A 131 5.69 5.92 19.06
C GLY A 131 5.57 7.21 18.23
N ASP A 132 6.60 7.54 17.44
CA ASP A 132 6.59 8.69 16.54
C ASP A 132 5.56 8.52 15.41
N VAL A 133 5.49 7.33 14.82
CA VAL A 133 4.47 7.00 13.80
C VAL A 133 3.07 7.05 14.42
N ALA A 134 2.88 6.48 15.60
CA ALA A 134 1.61 6.51 16.33
C ALA A 134 1.12 7.94 16.55
N SER A 135 2.01 8.84 17.01
CA SER A 135 1.69 10.25 17.26
C SER A 135 1.25 10.99 16.01
N ILE A 136 1.96 10.78 14.88
CA ILE A 136 1.63 11.38 13.58
C ILE A 136 0.28 10.85 13.10
N ARG A 137 0.06 9.52 13.15
CA ARG A 137 -1.18 8.89 12.69
C ARG A 137 -2.39 9.38 13.51
N ARG A 138 -2.28 9.42 14.85
CA ARG A 138 -3.32 9.99 15.70
C ARG A 138 -3.68 11.42 15.29
N ARG A 139 -2.68 12.25 14.98
CA ARG A 139 -2.90 13.64 14.57
C ARG A 139 -3.54 13.77 13.19
N VAL A 140 -3.28 12.84 12.30
CA VAL A 140 -3.80 12.84 10.91
C VAL A 140 -5.17 12.18 10.83
N ASP A 141 -5.35 11.02 11.48
CA ASP A 141 -6.55 10.20 11.38
C ASP A 141 -7.61 10.57 12.44
N GLY A 142 -7.22 11.27 13.51
CA GLY A 142 -8.09 11.65 14.63
C GLY A 142 -8.32 10.54 15.65
N GLU A 143 -7.70 9.38 15.48
CA GLU A 143 -7.83 8.20 16.34
C GLU A 143 -6.51 7.45 16.48
N ASP A 144 -6.42 6.60 17.50
CA ASP A 144 -5.28 5.71 17.68
C ASP A 144 -5.36 4.54 16.69
N ARG A 145 -4.31 4.37 15.91
CA ARG A 145 -4.15 3.27 14.95
C ARG A 145 -3.22 2.20 15.54
N LEU A 146 -3.64 1.65 16.70
CA LEU A 146 -2.85 0.60 17.39
C LEU A 146 -2.69 -0.66 16.54
N ASP A 147 -3.71 -1.02 15.77
CA ASP A 147 -3.69 -2.11 14.80
C ASP A 147 -2.53 -1.96 13.80
N LEU A 148 -2.41 -0.77 13.20
CA LEU A 148 -1.33 -0.43 12.27
C LEU A 148 0.05 -0.47 12.94
N VAL A 149 0.17 0.14 14.12
CA VAL A 149 1.45 0.19 14.86
C VAL A 149 1.92 -1.21 15.25
N ASN A 150 1.01 -2.06 15.73
CA ASN A 150 1.31 -3.46 16.06
C ASN A 150 1.75 -4.26 14.83
N ARG A 151 1.10 -4.06 13.68
CA ARG A 151 1.47 -4.70 12.41
C ARG A 151 2.86 -4.27 11.96
N LEU A 152 3.16 -2.97 11.99
CA LEU A 152 4.49 -2.46 11.65
C LEU A 152 5.57 -2.99 12.61
N ALA A 153 5.28 -3.08 13.91
CA ALA A 153 6.19 -3.67 14.90
C ALA A 153 6.46 -5.15 14.61
N HIS A 154 5.41 -5.89 14.24
CA HIS A 154 5.54 -7.29 13.85
C HIS A 154 6.42 -7.45 12.61
N GLU A 155 6.16 -6.68 11.53
CA GLU A 155 6.95 -6.71 10.30
C GLU A 155 8.42 -6.35 10.56
N MET A 156 8.71 -5.27 11.32
CA MET A 156 10.08 -4.87 11.68
C MET A 156 10.84 -5.95 12.45
N THR A 157 10.14 -6.76 13.22
CA THR A 157 10.76 -7.79 14.08
C THR A 157 11.00 -9.10 13.33
N HIS A 158 10.04 -9.52 12.49
CA HIS A 158 10.06 -10.83 11.86
C HIS A 158 10.65 -10.83 10.44
N ASP A 159 10.60 -9.66 9.77
CA ASP A 159 11.16 -9.49 8.42
C ASP A 159 11.74 -8.08 8.22
N PRO A 160 12.82 -7.71 8.95
CA PRO A 160 13.37 -6.36 8.98
C PRO A 160 13.93 -5.89 7.62
N ASP A 161 14.24 -6.83 6.73
CA ASP A 161 14.75 -6.51 5.39
C ASP A 161 13.62 -6.16 4.41
N CYS A 162 12.39 -6.57 4.69
CA CYS A 162 11.22 -6.32 3.84
C CYS A 162 10.51 -5.00 4.11
N ILE A 163 10.86 -4.26 5.18
CA ILE A 163 10.24 -2.98 5.48
C ILE A 163 11.26 -1.95 5.97
N SER A 164 11.09 -0.71 5.54
CA SER A 164 11.83 0.46 6.08
C SER A 164 10.86 1.58 6.39
N ILE A 165 10.84 2.01 7.64
CA ILE A 165 9.94 3.05 8.15
C ILE A 165 10.73 4.33 8.36
N TYR A 166 10.21 5.45 7.84
CA TYR A 166 10.83 6.76 7.91
C TYR A 166 9.95 7.76 8.62
N VAL A 167 10.59 8.60 9.42
CA VAL A 167 9.96 9.75 10.08
C VAL A 167 10.74 11.01 9.74
N ALA A 168 10.02 12.05 9.35
CA ALA A 168 10.57 13.40 9.16
C ALA A 168 10.23 14.26 10.38
N TYR A 169 11.21 15.05 10.81
CA TYR A 169 11.14 15.87 12.02
C TYR A 169 11.22 17.35 11.69
N VAL A 170 10.54 18.17 12.48
CA VAL A 170 10.65 19.62 12.53
C VAL A 170 10.94 20.01 13.97
N ASP A 171 12.04 20.69 14.23
CA ASP A 171 12.47 21.08 15.57
C ASP A 171 12.40 19.91 16.57
N GLU A 172 12.99 18.76 16.15
CA GLU A 172 13.02 17.49 16.90
C GLU A 172 11.65 16.82 17.13
N THR A 173 10.56 17.43 16.66
CA THR A 173 9.21 16.88 16.79
C THR A 173 8.85 16.05 15.56
N PRO A 174 8.29 14.82 15.71
CA PRO A 174 7.79 14.04 14.61
C PRO A 174 6.71 14.79 13.83
N ALA A 175 6.83 14.88 12.51
CA ALA A 175 6.00 15.75 11.67
C ALA A 175 5.34 15.02 10.49
N ALA A 176 6.03 14.02 9.95
CA ALA A 176 5.50 13.19 8.86
C ALA A 176 6.13 11.79 8.91
N CYS A 177 5.41 10.78 8.46
CA CYS A 177 5.89 9.41 8.38
C CYS A 177 5.52 8.75 7.05
N GLY A 178 6.14 7.61 6.78
CA GLY A 178 5.82 6.73 5.67
C GLY A 178 6.83 5.59 5.59
N TRP A 179 6.44 4.50 4.97
CA TRP A 179 7.31 3.34 4.83
C TRP A 179 7.38 2.84 3.41
N ILE A 180 8.36 2.00 3.15
CA ILE A 180 8.54 1.28 1.90
C ILE A 180 8.66 -0.21 2.21
N ARG A 181 7.99 -1.05 1.42
CA ARG A 181 8.10 -2.51 1.50
C ARG A 181 8.89 -3.05 0.32
N PHE A 182 9.69 -4.08 0.59
CA PHE A 182 10.56 -4.76 -0.34
C PHE A 182 10.21 -6.24 -0.37
N PRO A 183 9.23 -6.68 -1.16
CA PRO A 183 8.76 -8.06 -1.14
C PRO A 183 9.75 -9.03 -1.81
N GLY A 184 10.92 -9.25 -1.20
CA GLY A 184 11.92 -10.22 -1.64
C GLY A 184 12.58 -9.89 -2.99
N ALA A 185 12.90 -10.93 -3.78
CA ALA A 185 13.63 -10.79 -5.06
C ALA A 185 12.74 -10.36 -6.24
N ARG A 186 11.71 -9.54 -6.01
CA ARG A 186 10.78 -9.05 -7.05
C ARG A 186 11.27 -7.76 -7.68
N ALA A 187 10.65 -7.42 -8.82
CA ALA A 187 11.01 -6.20 -9.54
C ALA A 187 10.52 -4.91 -8.85
N PHE A 188 9.57 -5.04 -7.92
CA PHE A 188 8.87 -3.91 -7.29
C PHE A 188 9.23 -3.74 -5.82
N ALA A 189 9.20 -2.48 -5.38
CA ALA A 189 8.99 -2.08 -3.99
C ALA A 189 7.78 -1.15 -3.93
N SER A 190 7.09 -1.07 -2.80
CA SER A 190 5.86 -0.29 -2.68
C SER A 190 5.91 0.74 -1.55
N LEU A 191 5.42 1.95 -1.81
CA LEU A 191 5.37 3.06 -0.85
C LEU A 191 4.02 3.09 -0.14
N TRP A 192 4.06 3.18 1.19
CA TRP A 192 2.88 3.12 2.05
C TRP A 192 2.88 4.22 3.11
N GLY A 193 1.69 4.51 3.62
CA GLY A 193 1.46 5.27 4.85
C GLY A 193 1.95 6.70 4.88
N GLY A 194 2.18 7.31 3.71
CA GLY A 194 2.64 8.68 3.58
C GLY A 194 1.69 9.66 4.25
N SER A 195 2.04 10.13 5.46
CA SER A 195 1.22 11.02 6.27
C SER A 195 2.02 12.21 6.75
N THR A 196 1.42 13.42 6.71
CA THR A 196 2.01 14.67 7.23
C THR A 196 0.99 15.36 8.11
N MET A 197 1.39 15.75 9.30
CA MET A 197 0.54 16.51 10.23
C MET A 197 -0.07 17.72 9.53
N PRO A 198 -1.38 17.97 9.65
CA PRO A 198 -2.09 19.00 8.89
C PRO A 198 -1.44 20.39 8.96
N GLU A 199 -1.00 20.80 10.14
CA GLU A 199 -0.37 22.09 10.43
C GLU A 199 1.05 22.22 9.86
N LEU A 200 1.68 21.10 9.47
CA LEU A 200 3.06 21.07 8.93
C LEU A 200 3.09 20.73 7.43
N ARG A 201 1.92 20.65 6.78
CA ARG A 201 1.84 20.43 5.32
C ARG A 201 2.47 21.59 4.54
N ARG A 202 2.78 21.35 3.27
CA ARG A 202 3.40 22.31 2.32
C ARG A 202 4.80 22.80 2.73
N ARG A 203 5.47 22.10 3.65
CA ARG A 203 6.86 22.37 4.09
C ARG A 203 7.89 21.41 3.48
N GLY A 204 7.53 20.63 2.47
CA GLY A 204 8.42 19.70 1.80
C GLY A 204 8.64 18.36 2.51
N LEU A 205 7.98 18.09 3.65
CA LEU A 205 8.15 16.87 4.46
C LEU A 205 7.80 15.59 3.68
N TYR A 206 6.69 15.60 2.94
CA TYR A 206 6.31 14.46 2.11
C TYR A 206 7.36 14.18 1.02
N THR A 207 7.87 15.24 0.37
CA THR A 207 8.94 15.11 -0.63
C THR A 207 10.23 14.59 -0.02
N ALA A 208 10.60 15.03 1.18
CA ALA A 208 11.78 14.52 1.89
C ALA A 208 11.67 13.03 2.22
N LEU A 209 10.50 12.58 2.70
CA LEU A 209 10.19 11.17 2.92
C LEU A 209 10.22 10.35 1.63
N LEU A 210 9.65 10.90 0.54
CA LEU A 210 9.67 10.26 -0.78
C LEU A 210 11.12 10.07 -1.24
N THR A 211 11.93 11.12 -1.13
CA THR A 211 13.36 11.09 -1.48
C THR A 211 14.11 9.99 -0.73
N ALA A 212 13.95 9.92 0.59
CA ALA A 212 14.65 8.94 1.42
C ALA A 212 14.32 7.51 1.01
N ARG A 213 13.02 7.23 0.78
CA ARG A 213 12.54 5.90 0.40
C ARG A 213 12.96 5.50 -1.03
N LEU A 214 12.92 6.44 -1.98
CA LEU A 214 13.39 6.18 -3.34
C LEU A 214 14.91 5.96 -3.42
N ARG A 215 15.70 6.66 -2.59
CA ARG A 215 17.15 6.43 -2.47
C ARG A 215 17.42 5.03 -1.99
N GLU A 216 16.80 4.60 -0.90
CA GLU A 216 16.97 3.24 -0.40
C GLU A 216 16.59 2.20 -1.46
N ALA A 217 15.47 2.38 -2.16
CA ALA A 217 15.06 1.49 -3.24
C ALA A 217 16.10 1.42 -4.36
N ASN A 218 16.65 2.58 -4.77
CA ASN A 218 17.71 2.67 -5.77
C ASN A 218 19.00 1.98 -5.30
N ASP A 219 19.41 2.21 -4.05
CA ASP A 219 20.63 1.63 -3.46
C ASP A 219 20.51 0.11 -3.29
N ARG A 220 19.29 -0.40 -3.08
CA ARG A 220 18.98 -1.84 -3.06
C ARG A 220 18.84 -2.46 -4.46
N GLY A 221 18.95 -1.66 -5.54
CA GLY A 221 18.83 -2.13 -6.92
C GLY A 221 17.40 -2.50 -7.34
N VAL A 222 16.39 -1.99 -6.65
CA VAL A 222 14.98 -2.16 -7.02
C VAL A 222 14.73 -1.47 -8.36
N ARG A 223 14.02 -2.16 -9.27
CA ARG A 223 13.72 -1.60 -10.59
C ARG A 223 12.54 -0.66 -10.60
N TYR A 224 11.45 -1.05 -9.96
CA TYR A 224 10.21 -0.27 -9.95
C TYR A 224 9.77 0.06 -8.53
N VAL A 225 9.29 1.28 -8.33
CA VAL A 225 8.62 1.63 -7.08
C VAL A 225 7.18 2.02 -7.38
N THR A 226 6.24 1.40 -6.69
CA THR A 226 4.81 1.64 -6.81
C THR A 226 4.25 2.40 -5.61
N VAL A 227 3.10 3.00 -5.81
CA VAL A 227 2.31 3.66 -4.76
C VAL A 227 0.85 3.72 -5.15
N ASP A 228 -0.03 3.45 -4.20
CA ASP A 228 -1.46 3.68 -4.30
C ASP A 228 -1.73 5.13 -3.92
N ALA A 229 -1.90 5.98 -4.92
CA ALA A 229 -1.96 7.42 -4.76
C ALA A 229 -3.41 7.90 -4.65
N ARG A 230 -3.72 8.58 -3.54
CA ARG A 230 -4.96 9.35 -3.42
C ARG A 230 -4.89 10.65 -4.23
N SER A 231 -6.03 11.24 -4.49
CA SER A 231 -6.16 12.51 -5.21
C SER A 231 -5.24 13.63 -4.69
N THR A 232 -4.95 13.64 -3.40
CA THR A 232 -4.06 14.62 -2.75
C THR A 232 -2.57 14.40 -2.98
N SER A 233 -2.12 13.15 -3.13
CA SER A 233 -0.69 12.80 -3.30
C SER A 233 -0.29 12.66 -4.77
N ARG A 234 -1.21 12.29 -5.65
CA ARG A 234 -0.98 12.07 -7.08
C ARG A 234 -0.23 13.23 -7.77
N PRO A 235 -0.62 14.53 -7.63
CA PRO A 235 0.09 15.62 -8.31
C PRO A 235 1.55 15.76 -7.87
N ILE A 236 1.87 15.41 -6.60
CA ILE A 236 3.24 15.44 -6.09
C ILE A 236 4.05 14.33 -6.74
N LEU A 237 3.49 13.13 -6.83
CA LEU A 237 4.14 11.96 -7.42
C LEU A 237 4.38 12.15 -8.92
N GLU A 238 3.40 12.68 -9.67
CA GLU A 238 3.54 13.03 -11.10
C GLU A 238 4.71 14.01 -11.32
N LYS A 239 4.82 15.04 -10.48
CA LYS A 239 5.93 16.01 -10.52
C LYS A 239 7.30 15.33 -10.31
N HIS A 240 7.33 14.21 -9.59
CA HIS A 240 8.54 13.44 -9.31
C HIS A 240 8.70 12.21 -10.22
N GLY A 241 8.04 12.20 -11.40
CA GLY A 241 8.27 11.22 -12.45
C GLY A 241 7.49 9.91 -12.32
N PHE A 242 6.59 9.80 -11.36
CA PHE A 242 5.68 8.67 -11.32
C PHE A 242 4.66 8.75 -12.45
N GLN A 243 4.38 7.63 -13.07
CA GLN A 243 3.40 7.49 -14.15
C GLN A 243 2.22 6.65 -13.66
N VAL A 244 1.04 6.93 -14.18
CA VAL A 244 -0.16 6.14 -13.92
C VAL A 244 -0.01 4.77 -14.57
N LEU A 245 -0.18 3.71 -13.77
CA LEU A 245 -0.20 2.33 -14.27
C LEU A 245 -1.64 1.84 -14.45
N THR A 246 -2.46 1.98 -13.40
CA THR A 246 -3.88 1.61 -13.39
C THR A 246 -4.60 2.34 -12.25
N HIS A 247 -5.86 1.96 -12.00
CA HIS A 247 -6.63 2.43 -10.84
C HIS A 247 -7.14 1.22 -10.06
N ALA A 248 -7.32 1.40 -8.76
CA ALA A 248 -7.89 0.39 -7.89
C ALA A 248 -8.89 1.02 -6.91
N THR A 249 -9.93 0.27 -6.59
CA THR A 249 -10.97 0.68 -5.65
C THR A 249 -11.08 -0.38 -4.57
N ALA A 250 -10.93 0.01 -3.31
CA ALA A 250 -11.20 -0.87 -2.19
C ALA A 250 -12.71 -0.97 -1.98
N CYS A 251 -13.24 -2.18 -2.07
CA CYS A 251 -14.63 -2.49 -1.78
C CYS A 251 -14.66 -3.28 -0.46
N ILE A 252 -15.37 -2.78 0.53
CA ILE A 252 -15.34 -3.30 1.91
C ILE A 252 -16.69 -3.92 2.25
N TRP A 253 -16.67 -5.19 2.62
CA TRP A 253 -17.80 -5.87 3.24
C TRP A 253 -17.52 -6.06 4.73
N THR A 254 -18.46 -5.61 5.56
CA THR A 254 -18.41 -5.74 7.02
C THR A 254 -19.45 -6.76 7.45
N ARG A 255 -19.08 -7.68 8.31
CA ARG A 255 -19.96 -8.71 8.86
C ARG A 255 -21.00 -8.16 9.84
#